data_5d77f1d3d7d36d78c4936d3abb0132ee
#
_entry.id   5d77f1d3d7d36d78c4936d3abb0132ee
#
_cell.length_a   1.000
_cell.length_b   1.000
_cell.length_c   1.000
_cell.angle_alpha   90.00
_cell.angle_beta   90.00
_cell.angle_gamma   90.00
#
_symmetry.space_group_name_H-M   'P 1'
#
loop_
_entity.id
_entity.type
_entity.pdbx_description
1 polymer ?
#
loop_
_entity_poly.entity_id
_entity_poly.type
_entity_poly.pdbx_seq_one_letter_code
_entity_poly.pdbx_strand_id
1 'polypeptide(L)'
;MKYFYLNIIVLITSTLILFATYFGQQDSINNPETISQLKQEEDGITTLASNLKVPLEIAWGPDNQIWIAEHFGMISRMDPQTRSRKTLLKLTDIWQSRTAGLLGMALHSDMKKFPYVFLSYTIQKDKKYLMRLVRYKSSPDTLNEPKILMEIPAANGHNGSRLAVREGLLYWATGDALSLTDSQNPKTPNGKILRMNLDGTAPLDNPMKGSLVWAWGFRNIQGMVFSNTGKLYTSEHGDATDDEINLISKAKNYGWPTVQGYAETVEETTFKGLHNTLDPIKAWTPTIAPAGLDFYSADKIPALKNSLLLVTLKGKSLRVLKLDNDGKRILNEQVYFENKFGRIRDLCVSPAGDVYLATSNRDWNPVSGFPLPSDDRIIKISKLNPANPQNIVSTIPAGSKSALLYNQYCASCHKENGMGLKGIFPSLQSSLIVVNSPKEFIKKILSGSNGPATINGITYDTLMPSYAFLKDDELLEIMTYVRSLGSNHAAPIKPELIKEVRNSNNK
;
A
#
# COMPACT_ATOMS: atom_id res chain seq x y z
N MET A 1 -43.84 59.94 -23.20
CA MET A 1 -44.63 58.73 -22.91
C MET A 1 -44.12 57.49 -23.63
N LYS A 2 -43.51 57.51 -24.83
CA LYS A 2 -42.97 56.28 -25.53
C LYS A 2 -41.77 55.66 -24.86
N TYR A 3 -40.92 56.40 -24.16
CA TYR A 3 -39.72 55.85 -23.47
C TYR A 3 -40.03 55.21 -22.11
N PHE A 4 -41.17 55.49 -21.51
CA PHE A 4 -41.55 54.94 -20.20
C PHE A 4 -42.04 53.48 -20.32
N TYR A 5 -42.72 53.16 -21.42
CA TYR A 5 -43.18 51.78 -21.67
C TYR A 5 -42.07 50.81 -22.11
N LEU A 6 -40.99 51.30 -22.76
CA LEU A 6 -39.90 50.46 -23.21
C LEU A 6 -39.05 49.94 -22.03
N ASN A 7 -38.85 50.76 -21.00
CA ASN A 7 -38.11 50.36 -19.80
C ASN A 7 -38.87 49.40 -18.89
N ILE A 8 -40.20 49.41 -18.90
CA ILE A 8 -41.02 48.49 -18.12
C ILE A 8 -41.01 47.09 -18.78
N ILE A 9 -41.05 47.01 -20.12
CA ILE A 9 -41.02 45.75 -20.85
C ILE A 9 -39.63 45.06 -20.71
N VAL A 10 -38.52 45.81 -20.71
CA VAL A 10 -37.16 45.26 -20.51
C VAL A 10 -36.98 44.79 -19.08
N LEU A 11 -37.56 45.43 -18.05
CA LEU A 11 -37.47 44.97 -16.67
C LEU A 11 -38.30 43.70 -16.42
N ILE A 12 -39.45 43.55 -17.03
CA ILE A 12 -40.31 42.37 -16.90
C ILE A 12 -39.72 41.18 -17.63
N THR A 13 -39.10 41.37 -18.79
CA THR A 13 -38.43 40.27 -19.51
C THR A 13 -37.14 39.81 -18.81
N SER A 14 -36.36 40.69 -18.22
CA SER A 14 -35.14 40.31 -17.44
C SER A 14 -35.50 39.60 -16.14
N THR A 15 -36.59 39.94 -15.45
CA THR A 15 -37.04 39.20 -14.24
C THR A 15 -37.63 37.86 -14.59
N LEU A 16 -38.32 37.69 -15.69
CA LEU A 16 -38.84 36.39 -16.16
C LEU A 16 -37.72 35.44 -16.62
N ILE A 17 -36.65 35.93 -17.24
CA ILE A 17 -35.48 35.14 -17.61
C ILE A 17 -34.71 34.69 -16.37
N LEU A 18 -34.54 35.56 -15.34
CA LEU A 18 -33.93 35.20 -14.07
C LEU A 18 -34.74 34.19 -13.27
N PHE A 19 -36.06 34.24 -13.30
CA PHE A 19 -36.93 33.25 -12.68
C PHE A 19 -36.92 31.92 -13.43
N ALA A 20 -36.89 31.93 -14.76
CA ALA A 20 -36.78 30.69 -15.56
C ALA A 20 -35.43 29.99 -15.38
N THR A 21 -34.33 30.73 -15.21
CA THR A 21 -33.00 30.12 -14.92
C THR A 21 -32.90 29.63 -13.48
N TYR A 22 -33.60 30.26 -12.51
CA TYR A 22 -33.64 29.79 -11.13
C TYR A 22 -34.47 28.51 -10.96
N PHE A 23 -35.61 28.38 -11.63
CA PHE A 23 -36.43 27.18 -11.62
C PHE A 23 -35.80 26.04 -12.48
N GLY A 24 -35.11 26.36 -13.59
CA GLY A 24 -34.40 25.36 -14.40
C GLY A 24 -33.18 24.75 -13.71
N GLN A 25 -32.59 25.42 -12.70
CA GLN A 25 -31.54 24.86 -11.89
C GLN A 25 -32.03 24.01 -10.71
N GLN A 26 -33.26 24.20 -10.23
CA GLN A 26 -33.85 23.35 -9.20
C GLN A 26 -34.41 22.03 -9.75
N ASP A 27 -34.87 21.97 -10.99
CA ASP A 27 -35.36 20.73 -11.61
C ASP A 27 -34.24 19.75 -12.00
N SER A 28 -33.00 20.21 -12.15
CA SER A 28 -31.85 19.35 -12.41
C SER A 28 -31.35 18.60 -11.15
N ILE A 29 -31.76 19.02 -9.93
CA ILE A 29 -31.38 18.37 -8.67
C ILE A 29 -32.36 17.24 -8.30
N ASN A 30 -33.56 17.23 -8.86
CA ASN A 30 -34.62 16.25 -8.57
C ASN A 30 -34.89 15.27 -9.71
N ASN A 31 -33.97 15.11 -10.65
CA ASN A 31 -34.11 14.10 -11.69
C ASN A 31 -34.00 12.69 -11.06
N PRO A 32 -35.01 11.81 -11.16
CA PRO A 32 -34.99 10.46 -10.62
C PRO A 32 -33.80 9.61 -11.10
N GLU A 33 -33.26 9.88 -12.30
CA GLU A 33 -32.07 9.23 -12.82
C GLU A 33 -30.78 9.65 -12.10
N THR A 34 -30.68 10.92 -11.64
CA THR A 34 -29.55 11.40 -10.84
C THR A 34 -29.62 10.84 -9.41
N ILE A 35 -30.84 10.66 -8.87
CA ILE A 35 -31.07 10.04 -7.56
C ILE A 35 -30.87 8.50 -7.64
N SER A 36 -31.18 7.88 -8.78
CA SER A 36 -30.98 6.43 -8.96
C SER A 36 -29.48 6.07 -9.12
N GLN A 37 -28.66 6.93 -9.67
CA GLN A 37 -27.21 6.73 -9.75
C GLN A 37 -26.49 6.89 -8.38
N LEU A 38 -27.11 7.56 -7.40
CA LEU A 38 -26.63 7.63 -6.04
C LEU A 38 -27.09 6.46 -5.16
N LYS A 39 -27.94 5.56 -5.65
CA LYS A 39 -28.65 4.52 -4.88
C LYS A 39 -28.32 3.09 -5.25
N GLN A 40 -27.17 2.78 -5.82
CA GLN A 40 -26.63 1.42 -5.74
C GLN A 40 -25.52 1.39 -4.69
N GLU A 41 -25.87 1.61 -3.42
CA GLU A 41 -25.04 1.12 -2.31
C GLU A 41 -25.07 -0.41 -2.40
N GLU A 42 -23.95 -0.98 -2.76
CA GLU A 42 -23.74 -2.42 -2.72
C GLU A 42 -23.82 -2.87 -1.26
N ASP A 43 -24.46 -4.01 -0.98
CA ASP A 43 -24.62 -4.52 0.39
C ASP A 43 -23.28 -4.51 1.15
N GLY A 44 -23.22 -3.71 2.21
CA GLY A 44 -22.04 -3.55 3.05
C GLY A 44 -21.00 -2.50 2.60
N ILE A 45 -21.26 -1.71 1.55
CA ILE A 45 -20.37 -0.65 1.05
C ILE A 45 -21.10 0.69 1.06
N THR A 46 -20.54 1.69 1.74
CA THR A 46 -21.18 3.01 1.87
C THR A 46 -20.15 4.13 1.69
N THR A 47 -20.41 5.11 0.85
CA THR A 47 -19.62 6.34 0.78
C THR A 47 -20.01 7.28 1.92
N LEU A 48 -19.06 7.60 2.80
CA LEU A 48 -19.27 8.48 3.95
C LEU A 48 -18.94 9.94 3.65
N ALA A 49 -17.90 10.20 2.87
CA ALA A 49 -17.48 11.53 2.46
C ALA A 49 -17.03 11.55 1.01
N SER A 50 -17.23 12.67 0.33
CA SER A 50 -16.86 12.93 -1.06
C SER A 50 -16.15 14.28 -1.18
N ASN A 51 -15.55 14.52 -2.36
CA ASN A 51 -14.89 15.80 -2.69
C ASN A 51 -13.75 16.17 -1.74
N LEU A 52 -13.05 15.15 -1.20
CA LEU A 52 -11.82 15.34 -0.46
C LEU A 52 -10.68 15.70 -1.41
N LYS A 53 -9.62 16.29 -0.86
CA LYS A 53 -8.43 16.67 -1.64
C LYS A 53 -7.25 15.78 -1.27
N VAL A 54 -7.19 14.61 -1.89
CA VAL A 54 -6.12 13.62 -1.67
C VAL A 54 -5.96 13.32 -0.18
N PRO A 55 -6.92 12.61 0.47
CA PRO A 55 -6.77 12.14 1.85
C PRO A 55 -5.63 11.12 1.87
N LEU A 56 -4.46 11.57 2.34
CA LEU A 56 -3.23 10.81 2.26
C LEU A 56 -3.11 9.81 3.41
N GLU A 57 -3.65 10.18 4.57
CA GLU A 57 -3.74 9.29 5.72
C GLU A 57 -5.07 9.44 6.43
N ILE A 58 -5.66 8.31 6.81
CA ILE A 58 -6.83 8.23 7.67
C ILE A 58 -6.55 7.34 8.87
N ALA A 59 -7.08 7.71 10.03
CA ALA A 59 -6.92 6.93 11.25
C ALA A 59 -8.23 6.88 12.03
N TRP A 60 -8.52 5.72 12.64
CA TRP A 60 -9.57 5.64 13.65
C TRP A 60 -9.07 6.22 14.96
N GLY A 61 -9.70 7.31 15.41
CA GLY A 61 -9.34 7.97 16.65
C GLY A 61 -9.95 7.30 17.90
N PRO A 62 -9.32 7.45 19.07
CA PRO A 62 -9.87 6.98 20.34
C PRO A 62 -11.14 7.74 20.77
N ASP A 63 -11.52 8.79 20.05
CA ASP A 63 -12.77 9.53 20.14
C ASP A 63 -13.90 8.94 19.27
N ASN A 64 -13.69 7.75 18.68
CA ASN A 64 -14.58 7.06 17.75
C ASN A 64 -14.89 7.87 16.48
N GLN A 65 -13.96 8.70 16.06
CA GLN A 65 -14.05 9.45 14.82
C GLN A 65 -12.96 9.04 13.82
N ILE A 66 -13.20 9.29 12.54
CA ILE A 66 -12.19 9.12 11.48
C ILE A 66 -11.41 10.42 11.38
N TRP A 67 -10.13 10.37 11.69
CA TRP A 67 -9.20 11.46 11.47
C TRP A 67 -8.69 11.41 10.04
N ILE A 68 -8.59 12.56 9.38
CA ILE A 68 -8.27 12.68 7.96
C ILE A 68 -7.18 13.71 7.79
N ALA A 69 -6.05 13.30 7.23
CA ALA A 69 -4.96 14.17 6.81
C ALA A 69 -4.98 14.30 5.28
N GLU A 70 -5.30 15.50 4.77
CA GLU A 70 -5.29 15.77 3.34
C GLU A 70 -3.93 16.34 2.91
N HIS A 71 -3.43 15.89 1.78
CA HIS A 71 -2.08 16.12 1.27
C HIS A 71 -1.63 17.59 1.30
N PHE A 72 -2.55 18.54 1.10
CA PHE A 72 -2.27 19.96 1.11
C PHE A 72 -2.19 20.58 2.52
N GLY A 73 -2.25 19.78 3.58
CA GLY A 73 -2.01 20.22 4.95
C GLY A 73 -3.27 20.50 5.77
N MET A 74 -4.41 19.97 5.41
CA MET A 74 -5.62 20.06 6.23
C MET A 74 -5.81 18.80 7.07
N ILE A 75 -6.01 18.98 8.38
CA ILE A 75 -6.38 17.92 9.31
C ILE A 75 -7.82 18.15 9.74
N SER A 76 -8.64 17.12 9.62
CA SER A 76 -10.02 17.13 10.09
C SER A 76 -10.38 15.79 10.75
N ARG A 77 -11.48 15.76 11.45
CA ARG A 77 -12.10 14.54 11.94
C ARG A 77 -13.56 14.48 11.51
N MET A 78 -14.06 13.28 11.30
CA MET A 78 -15.41 13.01 10.83
C MET A 78 -16.07 11.97 11.73
N ASP A 79 -17.27 12.24 12.16
CA ASP A 79 -18.15 11.28 12.81
C ASP A 79 -18.68 10.31 11.75
N PRO A 80 -18.41 8.99 11.85
CA PRO A 80 -18.83 8.02 10.85
C PRO A 80 -20.34 7.75 10.82
N GLN A 81 -21.09 8.17 11.86
CA GLN A 81 -22.55 7.99 11.97
C GLN A 81 -23.28 9.17 11.36
N THR A 82 -22.95 10.38 11.81
CA THR A 82 -23.61 11.63 11.36
C THR A 82 -23.00 12.18 10.07
N ARG A 83 -21.80 11.71 9.69
CA ARG A 83 -20.97 12.20 8.57
C ARG A 83 -20.54 13.69 8.76
N SER A 84 -20.77 14.26 9.95
CA SER A 84 -20.31 15.59 10.28
C SER A 84 -18.78 15.64 10.31
N ARG A 85 -18.21 16.62 9.60
CA ARG A 85 -16.75 16.80 9.49
C ARG A 85 -16.34 18.13 10.10
N LYS A 86 -15.29 18.11 10.93
CA LYS A 86 -14.72 19.30 11.57
C LYS A 86 -13.24 19.43 11.21
N THR A 87 -12.85 20.59 10.69
CA THR A 87 -11.44 20.94 10.49
C THR A 87 -10.81 21.31 11.83
N LEU A 88 -9.64 20.74 12.12
CA LEU A 88 -8.88 20.94 13.35
C LEU A 88 -7.62 21.77 13.15
N LEU A 89 -7.00 21.68 11.96
CA LEU A 89 -5.77 22.38 11.63
C LEU A 89 -5.66 22.58 10.12
N LYS A 90 -5.09 23.73 9.72
CA LYS A 90 -4.61 23.97 8.36
C LYS A 90 -3.17 24.44 8.47
N LEU A 91 -2.23 23.65 7.95
CA LEU A 91 -0.81 24.00 7.89
C LEU A 91 -0.60 25.15 6.89
N THR A 92 0.24 26.11 7.27
CA THR A 92 0.51 27.31 6.44
C THR A 92 1.95 27.33 5.89
N ASP A 93 2.84 26.51 6.45
CA ASP A 93 4.26 26.43 6.09
C ASP A 93 4.60 25.17 5.29
N ILE A 94 3.59 24.46 4.80
CA ILE A 94 3.76 23.24 4.03
C ILE A 94 4.28 23.54 2.62
N TRP A 95 5.32 22.82 2.18
CA TRP A 95 5.72 22.74 0.79
C TRP A 95 5.06 21.54 0.14
N GLN A 96 4.38 21.76 -0.98
CA GLN A 96 3.64 20.75 -1.70
C GLN A 96 4.15 20.64 -3.14
N SER A 97 4.50 19.42 -3.55
CA SER A 97 4.90 19.10 -4.93
C SER A 97 4.82 17.59 -5.15
N ARG A 98 4.13 17.14 -6.19
CA ARG A 98 3.98 15.70 -6.53
C ARG A 98 3.64 14.84 -5.30
N THR A 99 4.67 14.19 -4.72
CA THR A 99 4.56 13.33 -3.54
C THR A 99 5.04 14.00 -2.24
N ALA A 100 5.36 15.29 -2.30
CA ALA A 100 5.71 16.10 -1.13
C ALA A 100 4.49 16.87 -0.64
N GLY A 101 4.26 16.92 0.67
CA GLY A 101 3.08 17.54 1.29
C GLY A 101 2.91 17.06 2.74
N LEU A 102 1.67 16.98 3.24
CA LEU A 102 1.37 16.30 4.49
C LEU A 102 1.34 14.80 4.22
N LEU A 103 2.24 14.02 4.83
CA LEU A 103 2.51 12.64 4.45
C LEU A 103 2.30 11.64 5.59
N GLY A 104 2.22 12.09 6.83
CA GLY A 104 2.04 11.19 7.95
C GLY A 104 1.25 11.82 9.10
N MET A 105 0.40 11.02 9.73
CA MET A 105 -0.34 11.37 10.93
C MET A 105 -0.41 10.17 11.88
N ALA A 106 -0.13 10.38 13.16
CA ALA A 106 -0.40 9.37 14.18
C ALA A 106 -1.08 10.00 15.40
N LEU A 107 -1.99 9.26 15.99
CA LEU A 107 -2.71 9.62 17.20
C LEU A 107 -2.15 8.80 18.37
N HIS A 108 -2.03 9.42 19.55
CA HIS A 108 -1.77 8.65 20.75
C HIS A 108 -3.03 7.86 21.14
N SER A 109 -2.89 6.59 21.47
CA SER A 109 -4.03 5.72 21.81
C SER A 109 -4.80 6.16 23.06
N ASP A 110 -4.10 6.75 24.05
CA ASP A 110 -4.69 7.36 25.25
C ASP A 110 -4.65 8.88 25.13
N MET A 111 -5.55 9.45 24.32
CA MET A 111 -5.66 10.90 24.15
C MET A 111 -6.23 11.63 25.37
N LYS A 112 -6.78 10.93 26.35
CA LYS A 112 -7.21 11.54 27.62
C LYS A 112 -6.01 11.93 28.47
N LYS A 113 -4.99 11.07 28.53
CA LYS A 113 -3.77 11.30 29.28
C LYS A 113 -2.71 12.04 28.47
N PHE A 114 -2.58 11.70 27.20
CA PHE A 114 -1.61 12.23 26.25
C PHE A 114 -2.35 12.70 24.99
N PRO A 115 -2.91 13.91 24.98
CA PRO A 115 -3.70 14.41 23.84
C PRO A 115 -2.79 14.79 22.66
N TYR A 116 -1.94 13.88 22.22
CA TYR A 116 -0.92 14.14 21.21
C TYR A 116 -1.32 13.60 19.86
N VAL A 117 -1.13 14.46 18.86
CA VAL A 117 -1.20 14.14 17.43
C VAL A 117 0.15 14.48 16.82
N PHE A 118 0.72 13.53 16.10
CA PHE A 118 1.99 13.69 15.39
C PHE A 118 1.71 13.84 13.91
N LEU A 119 2.32 14.86 13.30
CA LEU A 119 2.23 15.13 11.87
C LEU A 119 3.63 15.16 11.26
N SER A 120 3.77 14.57 10.08
CA SER A 120 4.98 14.66 9.30
C SER A 120 4.67 15.23 7.92
N TYR A 121 5.33 16.33 7.55
CA TYR A 121 5.06 17.05 6.32
C TYR A 121 6.31 17.76 5.80
N THR A 122 6.32 18.04 4.49
CA THR A 122 7.43 18.73 3.85
C THR A 122 7.30 20.24 3.97
N ILE A 123 8.43 20.89 4.19
CA ILE A 123 8.59 22.35 4.21
C ILE A 123 9.72 22.77 3.26
N GLN A 124 9.72 24.04 2.87
CA GLN A 124 10.87 24.68 2.24
C GLN A 124 11.45 25.72 3.18
N LYS A 125 12.74 25.58 3.51
CA LYS A 125 13.47 26.51 4.38
C LYS A 125 14.84 26.74 3.79
N ASP A 126 15.25 28.00 3.65
CA ASP A 126 16.56 28.41 3.12
C ASP A 126 16.91 27.71 1.78
N LYS A 127 15.96 27.63 0.85
CA LYS A 127 16.05 26.92 -0.44
C LYS A 127 16.29 25.41 -0.32
N LYS A 128 16.19 24.82 0.88
CA LYS A 128 16.27 23.38 1.13
C LYS A 128 14.87 22.81 1.35
N TYR A 129 14.68 21.57 0.97
CA TYR A 129 13.47 20.82 1.29
C TYR A 129 13.73 19.94 2.50
N LEU A 130 12.84 20.04 3.48
CA LEU A 130 12.93 19.29 4.73
C LEU A 130 11.62 18.57 5.00
N MET A 131 11.70 17.38 5.55
CA MET A 131 10.59 16.68 6.20
C MET A 131 10.60 17.08 7.67
N ARG A 132 9.51 17.65 8.13
CA ARG A 132 9.33 18.10 9.51
C ARG A 132 8.39 17.18 10.26
N LEU A 133 8.80 16.72 11.42
CA LEU A 133 7.98 15.98 12.37
C LEU A 133 7.55 16.92 13.51
N VAL A 134 6.25 17.05 13.72
CA VAL A 134 5.68 17.95 14.75
C VAL A 134 4.69 17.19 15.61
N ARG A 135 4.79 17.40 16.92
CA ARG A 135 3.77 16.99 17.89
C ARG A 135 2.84 18.17 18.18
N TYR A 136 1.55 17.94 18.02
CA TYR A 136 0.49 18.86 18.42
C TYR A 136 -0.22 18.33 19.65
N LYS A 137 -0.86 19.25 20.40
CA LYS A 137 -1.83 18.90 21.41
C LYS A 137 -3.24 19.04 20.85
N SER A 138 -4.02 17.98 20.99
CA SER A 138 -5.40 17.96 20.54
C SER A 138 -6.33 18.53 21.60
N SER A 139 -7.24 19.40 21.19
CA SER A 139 -8.39 19.87 21.94
C SER A 139 -9.69 19.57 21.17
N PRO A 140 -10.88 19.79 21.74
CA PRO A 140 -12.14 19.49 21.06
C PRO A 140 -12.31 20.19 19.70
N ASP A 141 -11.65 21.33 19.50
CA ASP A 141 -11.90 22.19 18.35
C ASP A 141 -10.68 22.43 17.46
N THR A 142 -9.49 22.11 17.92
CA THR A 142 -8.26 22.43 17.19
C THR A 142 -7.07 21.57 17.62
N LEU A 143 -6.05 21.54 16.78
CA LEU A 143 -4.68 21.13 17.14
C LEU A 143 -3.87 22.38 17.44
N ASN A 144 -3.25 22.42 18.62
CA ASN A 144 -2.49 23.57 19.11
C ASN A 144 -1.14 23.15 19.71
N GLU A 145 -0.40 24.09 20.29
CA GLU A 145 0.89 23.87 20.95
C GLU A 145 1.86 23.05 20.08
N PRO A 146 2.17 23.47 18.83
CA PRO A 146 3.09 22.74 17.98
C PRO A 146 4.48 22.66 18.60
N LYS A 147 5.04 21.45 18.69
CA LYS A 147 6.42 21.20 19.06
C LYS A 147 7.12 20.47 17.92
N ILE A 148 8.06 21.14 17.25
CA ILE A 148 8.93 20.49 16.27
C ILE A 148 9.81 19.48 17.01
N LEU A 149 9.74 18.22 16.63
CA LEU A 149 10.54 17.15 17.21
C LEU A 149 11.82 16.93 16.40
N MET A 150 11.72 16.99 15.07
CA MET A 150 12.84 16.75 14.17
C MET A 150 12.59 17.36 12.79
N GLU A 151 13.67 17.75 12.10
CA GLU A 151 13.70 18.08 10.67
C GLU A 151 14.79 17.24 10.00
N ILE A 152 14.49 16.63 8.84
CA ILE A 152 15.41 15.80 8.07
C ILE A 152 15.39 16.21 6.60
N PRO A 153 16.41 15.88 5.80
CA PRO A 153 16.37 16.11 4.35
C PRO A 153 15.14 15.50 3.69
N ALA A 154 14.57 16.21 2.72
CA ALA A 154 13.44 15.78 1.91
C ALA A 154 13.70 16.04 0.42
N ALA A 155 12.89 15.43 -0.45
CA ALA A 155 12.88 15.64 -1.89
C ALA A 155 11.45 15.75 -2.42
N ASN A 156 11.28 15.92 -3.73
CA ASN A 156 9.95 15.88 -4.36
C ASN A 156 9.43 14.44 -4.54
N GLY A 157 10.13 13.44 -4.01
CA GLY A 157 9.81 12.03 -4.02
C GLY A 157 10.51 11.25 -2.91
N HIS A 158 10.08 10.02 -2.65
CA HIS A 158 10.66 9.06 -1.70
C HIS A 158 10.84 9.62 -0.28
N ASN A 159 9.87 10.36 0.20
CA ASN A 159 9.92 10.91 1.56
C ASN A 159 9.44 9.90 2.62
N GLY A 160 8.75 8.83 2.23
CA GLY A 160 8.14 7.87 3.16
C GLY A 160 7.09 8.57 4.02
N SER A 161 7.34 8.61 5.32
CA SER A 161 6.71 9.48 6.31
C SER A 161 5.55 8.90 7.10
N ARG A 162 5.35 7.58 7.07
CA ARG A 162 4.35 6.94 7.94
C ARG A 162 4.76 7.03 9.41
N LEU A 163 3.76 7.22 10.26
CA LEU A 163 3.90 7.36 11.69
C LEU A 163 3.08 6.29 12.42
N ALA A 164 3.59 5.79 13.54
CA ALA A 164 2.84 4.95 14.46
C ALA A 164 3.25 5.25 15.90
N VAL A 165 2.28 5.22 16.83
CA VAL A 165 2.53 5.33 18.27
C VAL A 165 2.17 4.02 18.94
N ARG A 166 3.12 3.45 19.67
CA ARG A 166 2.90 2.25 20.47
C ARG A 166 3.68 2.29 21.77
N GLU A 167 3.01 1.95 22.88
CA GLU A 167 3.64 1.82 24.20
C GLU A 167 4.42 3.09 24.62
N GLY A 168 3.87 4.27 24.29
CA GLY A 168 4.48 5.56 24.62
C GLY A 168 5.69 5.93 23.75
N LEU A 169 5.92 5.24 22.63
CA LEU A 169 6.99 5.50 21.69
C LEU A 169 6.44 5.83 20.33
N LEU A 170 7.09 6.78 19.65
CA LEU A 170 6.77 7.18 18.28
C LEU A 170 7.74 6.50 17.32
N TYR A 171 7.20 5.89 16.29
CA TYR A 171 7.92 5.32 15.15
C TYR A 171 7.67 6.19 13.92
N TRP A 172 8.75 6.53 13.21
CA TRP A 172 8.69 7.31 11.98
C TRP A 172 9.43 6.60 10.86
N ALA A 173 8.71 6.17 9.83
CA ALA A 173 9.28 5.55 8.65
C ALA A 173 9.66 6.63 7.64
N THR A 174 10.95 6.80 7.36
CA THR A 174 11.47 7.77 6.42
C THR A 174 11.87 7.12 5.10
N GLY A 175 11.70 7.81 3.99
CA GLY A 175 12.22 7.39 2.70
C GLY A 175 13.68 7.84 2.48
N ASP A 176 14.30 7.36 1.39
CA ASP A 176 15.67 7.71 1.02
C ASP A 176 15.84 9.16 0.50
N ALA A 177 14.72 9.86 0.29
CA ALA A 177 14.68 11.21 -0.27
C ALA A 177 15.49 11.34 -1.59
N LEU A 178 15.48 10.28 -2.42
CA LEU A 178 16.22 10.14 -3.67
C LEU A 178 17.77 10.08 -3.49
N SER A 179 18.26 9.80 -2.28
CA SER A 179 19.67 9.58 -1.97
C SER A 179 19.95 8.09 -1.81
N LEU A 180 20.55 7.47 -2.82
CA LEU A 180 20.85 6.03 -2.82
C LEU A 180 21.83 5.59 -1.73
N THR A 181 22.62 6.53 -1.17
CA THR A 181 23.63 6.21 -0.16
C THR A 181 23.09 6.27 1.27
N ASP A 182 22.04 7.06 1.52
CA ASP A 182 21.57 7.35 2.87
C ASP A 182 20.94 6.15 3.55
N SER A 183 20.23 5.31 2.81
CA SER A 183 19.55 4.15 3.39
C SER A 183 20.49 3.18 4.10
N GLN A 184 21.73 3.01 3.61
CA GLN A 184 22.75 2.16 4.21
C GLN A 184 23.65 2.90 5.21
N ASN A 185 23.62 4.23 5.27
CA ASN A 185 24.42 5.00 6.20
C ASN A 185 23.69 5.14 7.56
N PRO A 186 24.20 4.55 8.66
CA PRO A 186 23.51 4.60 9.97
C PRO A 186 23.54 6.00 10.62
N LYS A 187 24.29 6.95 10.06
CA LYS A 187 24.39 8.34 10.58
C LYS A 187 23.38 9.29 9.95
N THR A 188 22.69 8.88 8.88
CA THR A 188 21.65 9.68 8.21
C THR A 188 20.26 9.22 8.66
N PRO A 189 19.26 10.13 8.69
CA PRO A 189 17.90 9.79 9.10
C PRO A 189 17.02 9.24 7.97
N ASN A 190 17.48 9.31 6.72
CA ASN A 190 16.72 8.92 5.54
C ASN A 190 16.86 7.41 5.22
N GLY A 191 15.77 6.78 4.73
CA GLY A 191 15.72 5.35 4.47
C GLY A 191 15.75 4.50 5.75
N LYS A 192 15.05 4.94 6.80
CA LYS A 192 15.05 4.36 8.14
C LYS A 192 13.66 4.17 8.70
N ILE A 193 13.56 3.33 9.70
CA ILE A 193 12.56 3.47 10.75
C ILE A 193 13.26 4.09 11.96
N LEU A 194 12.84 5.29 12.32
CA LEU A 194 13.29 6.00 13.50
C LEU A 194 12.32 5.72 14.65
N ARG A 195 12.87 5.47 15.86
CA ARG A 195 12.09 5.25 17.09
C ARG A 195 12.52 6.23 18.17
N MET A 196 11.55 6.94 18.72
CA MET A 196 11.80 8.01 19.68
C MET A 196 10.75 8.08 20.79
N ASN A 197 11.12 8.71 21.90
CA ASN A 197 10.16 9.13 22.92
C ASN A 197 9.20 10.18 22.34
N LEU A 198 8.04 10.40 22.99
CA LEU A 198 7.04 11.37 22.53
C LEU A 198 7.52 12.84 22.51
N ASP A 199 8.68 13.11 23.08
CA ASP A 199 9.35 14.42 23.08
C ASP A 199 10.43 14.57 22.02
N GLY A 200 10.71 13.50 21.25
CA GLY A 200 11.71 13.44 20.18
C GLY A 200 13.08 12.90 20.61
N THR A 201 13.28 12.58 21.90
CA THR A 201 14.55 12.04 22.40
C THR A 201 14.72 10.56 22.08
N ALA A 202 15.98 10.10 22.02
CA ALA A 202 16.28 8.69 21.76
C ALA A 202 16.01 7.82 23.01
N PRO A 203 15.21 6.73 22.89
CA PRO A 203 15.06 5.74 23.93
C PRO A 203 16.39 5.04 24.25
N LEU A 204 16.59 4.69 25.51
CA LEU A 204 17.84 4.05 25.99
C LEU A 204 18.06 2.64 25.39
N ASP A 205 16.96 1.97 25.03
CA ASP A 205 16.94 0.63 24.49
C ASP A 205 16.98 0.57 22.95
N ASN A 206 17.21 1.70 22.27
CA ASN A 206 17.46 1.71 20.82
C ASN A 206 18.75 0.94 20.48
N PRO A 207 18.85 0.37 19.26
CA PRO A 207 20.00 -0.47 18.86
C PRO A 207 21.36 0.20 19.04
N MET A 208 21.42 1.51 18.76
CA MET A 208 22.63 2.32 18.88
C MET A 208 22.39 3.42 19.91
N LYS A 209 23.27 3.50 20.92
CA LYS A 209 23.15 4.48 22.01
C LYS A 209 23.05 5.91 21.47
N GLY A 210 22.01 6.63 21.87
CA GLY A 210 21.74 8.00 21.47
C GLY A 210 21.22 8.19 20.03
N SER A 211 21.10 7.11 19.25
CA SER A 211 20.55 7.13 17.90
C SER A 211 19.04 6.86 17.92
N LEU A 212 18.33 7.50 17.00
CA LEU A 212 16.90 7.22 16.74
C LEU A 212 16.69 6.02 15.82
N VAL A 213 17.73 5.53 15.14
CA VAL A 213 17.62 4.46 14.14
C VAL A 213 17.22 3.15 14.82
N TRP A 214 16.07 2.61 14.39
CA TRP A 214 15.54 1.31 14.82
C TRP A 214 15.87 0.20 13.81
N ALA A 215 15.67 0.51 12.51
CA ALA A 215 15.98 -0.35 11.37
C ALA A 215 16.33 0.53 10.16
N TRP A 216 17.01 -0.01 9.14
CA TRP A 216 17.51 0.75 8.01
C TRP A 216 17.49 -0.06 6.71
N GLY A 217 17.86 0.59 5.59
CA GLY A 217 17.89 -0.04 4.28
C GLY A 217 16.54 -0.01 3.57
N PHE A 218 15.82 1.11 3.68
CA PHE A 218 14.53 1.33 3.05
C PHE A 218 14.59 2.39 1.96
N ARG A 219 13.76 2.22 0.90
CA ARG A 219 13.59 3.16 -0.19
C ARG A 219 12.48 4.19 0.09
N ASN A 220 11.24 3.70 0.26
CA ASN A 220 10.06 4.58 0.31
C ASN A 220 8.86 3.89 0.97
N ILE A 221 8.87 3.76 2.28
CA ILE A 221 7.80 3.14 3.06
C ILE A 221 6.52 3.98 2.94
N GLN A 222 5.39 3.34 2.61
CA GLN A 222 4.08 3.97 2.40
C GLN A 222 2.99 3.52 3.36
N GLY A 223 3.18 2.43 4.07
CA GLY A 223 2.30 1.94 5.13
C GLY A 223 3.11 1.40 6.30
N MET A 224 2.58 1.54 7.52
CA MET A 224 3.22 1.03 8.73
C MET A 224 2.16 0.69 9.76
N VAL A 225 2.16 -0.54 10.29
CA VAL A 225 1.17 -0.99 11.25
C VAL A 225 1.77 -1.98 12.27
N PHE A 226 1.29 -1.91 13.49
CA PHE A 226 1.51 -2.94 14.48
C PHE A 226 0.36 -3.95 14.51
N SER A 227 0.67 -5.24 14.52
CA SER A 227 -0.34 -6.23 14.90
C SER A 227 -0.67 -6.13 16.40
N ASN A 228 -1.75 -6.79 16.80
CA ASN A 228 -2.12 -6.90 18.21
C ASN A 228 -1.06 -7.63 19.08
N THR A 229 -0.21 -8.48 18.45
CA THR A 229 0.92 -9.15 19.11
C THR A 229 2.20 -8.32 19.16
N GLY A 230 2.18 -7.08 18.67
CA GLY A 230 3.32 -6.15 18.71
C GLY A 230 4.29 -6.27 17.55
N LYS A 231 4.03 -7.08 16.53
CA LYS A 231 4.86 -7.13 15.33
C LYS A 231 4.61 -5.89 14.47
N LEU A 232 5.66 -5.30 13.99
CA LEU A 232 5.64 -4.13 13.11
C LEU A 232 5.80 -4.59 11.67
N TYR A 233 4.87 -4.16 10.80
CA TYR A 233 4.92 -4.40 9.37
C TYR A 233 4.95 -3.08 8.61
N THR A 234 5.61 -3.10 7.46
CA THR A 234 5.64 -1.96 6.53
C THR A 234 5.31 -2.40 5.12
N SER A 235 4.71 -1.51 4.34
CA SER A 235 4.60 -1.60 2.89
C SER A 235 5.55 -0.61 2.25
N GLU A 236 6.23 -1.01 1.18
CA GLU A 236 7.28 -0.23 0.56
C GLU A 236 7.20 -0.27 -0.97
N HIS A 237 7.47 0.86 -1.62
CA HIS A 237 7.63 0.92 -3.07
C HIS A 237 9.03 0.46 -3.47
N GLY A 238 9.10 -0.54 -4.35
CA GLY A 238 10.28 -0.87 -5.12
C GLY A 238 10.62 0.23 -6.15
N ASP A 239 11.67 0.03 -6.92
CA ASP A 239 12.02 0.96 -8.00
C ASP A 239 11.20 0.66 -9.27
N ALA A 240 11.65 -0.24 -10.11
CA ALA A 240 10.91 -0.74 -11.27
C ALA A 240 10.15 -2.03 -10.96
N THR A 241 10.64 -2.80 -10.01
CA THR A 241 10.16 -4.10 -9.54
C THR A 241 10.06 -4.11 -8.02
N ASP A 242 9.57 -5.19 -7.46
CA ASP A 242 9.71 -5.60 -6.06
C ASP A 242 9.18 -4.60 -5.02
N ASP A 243 7.92 -4.21 -5.21
CA ASP A 243 7.16 -3.64 -4.11
C ASP A 243 7.05 -4.66 -2.96
N GLU A 244 7.16 -4.22 -1.69
CA GLU A 244 7.39 -5.13 -0.57
C GLU A 244 6.42 -5.00 0.59
N ILE A 245 6.24 -6.11 1.33
CA ILE A 245 5.83 -6.11 2.73
C ILE A 245 6.98 -6.64 3.56
N ASN A 246 7.41 -5.84 4.53
CA ASN A 246 8.47 -6.18 5.45
C ASN A 246 7.95 -6.42 6.87
N LEU A 247 8.43 -7.48 7.53
CA LEU A 247 8.30 -7.69 8.97
C LEU A 247 9.51 -7.06 9.67
N ILE A 248 9.28 -5.98 10.40
CA ILE A 248 10.36 -5.15 10.95
C ILE A 248 10.91 -5.71 12.25
N SER A 249 12.22 -5.84 12.30
CA SER A 249 12.98 -6.26 13.47
C SER A 249 14.01 -5.22 13.87
N LYS A 250 14.23 -5.11 15.18
CA LYS A 250 15.24 -4.22 15.79
C LYS A 250 16.64 -4.51 15.24
N ALA A 251 17.39 -3.47 14.90
CA ALA A 251 18.78 -3.54 14.44
C ALA A 251 18.98 -4.36 13.15
N LYS A 252 17.98 -4.34 12.25
CA LYS A 252 18.06 -5.08 10.99
C LYS A 252 18.13 -4.14 9.79
N ASN A 253 18.84 -4.63 8.76
CA ASN A 253 19.00 -4.02 7.45
C ASN A 253 18.05 -4.70 6.45
N TYR A 254 17.38 -3.91 5.60
CA TYR A 254 16.41 -4.38 4.61
C TYR A 254 16.92 -4.26 3.15
N GLY A 255 18.20 -3.87 2.97
CA GLY A 255 18.97 -4.09 1.75
C GLY A 255 18.99 -2.96 0.74
N TRP A 256 17.99 -2.07 0.69
CA TRP A 256 17.98 -0.98 -0.29
C TRP A 256 19.25 -0.11 -0.20
N PRO A 257 19.90 0.29 -1.32
CA PRO A 257 19.47 0.09 -2.72
C PRO A 257 19.98 -1.21 -3.39
N THR A 258 20.90 -1.94 -2.76
CA THR A 258 21.56 -3.07 -3.40
C THR A 258 20.65 -4.29 -3.52
N VAL A 259 19.87 -4.60 -2.49
CA VAL A 259 18.88 -5.68 -2.51
C VAL A 259 17.48 -5.09 -2.65
N GLN A 260 16.73 -5.57 -3.64
CA GLN A 260 15.35 -5.20 -3.91
C GLN A 260 14.53 -6.49 -3.95
N GLY A 261 13.47 -6.56 -3.14
CA GLY A 261 12.74 -7.82 -2.99
C GLY A 261 13.57 -8.93 -2.36
N TYR A 262 13.52 -10.11 -2.97
CA TYR A 262 14.36 -11.23 -2.59
C TYR A 262 15.73 -11.10 -3.24
N ALA A 263 16.79 -11.46 -2.51
CA ALA A 263 18.14 -11.46 -3.08
C ALA A 263 18.26 -12.56 -4.16
N GLU A 264 18.26 -12.19 -5.43
CA GLU A 264 18.17 -13.09 -6.58
C GLU A 264 19.45 -13.11 -7.41
N THR A 265 20.22 -12.02 -7.41
CA THR A 265 21.51 -11.92 -8.14
C THR A 265 22.69 -12.29 -7.26
N VAL A 266 23.86 -12.53 -7.90
CA VAL A 266 25.12 -12.78 -7.18
C VAL A 266 25.51 -11.59 -6.32
N GLU A 267 25.32 -10.37 -6.83
CA GLU A 267 25.59 -9.11 -6.12
C GLU A 267 24.71 -8.99 -4.86
N GLU A 268 23.39 -9.13 -5.02
CA GLU A 268 22.43 -9.08 -3.91
C GLU A 268 22.68 -10.15 -2.87
N THR A 269 22.94 -11.39 -3.30
CA THR A 269 23.23 -12.50 -2.40
C THR A 269 24.52 -12.26 -1.62
N THR A 270 25.54 -11.71 -2.27
CA THR A 270 26.80 -11.32 -1.63
C THR A 270 26.58 -10.22 -0.61
N PHE A 271 25.86 -9.16 -1.00
CA PHE A 271 25.53 -8.04 -0.12
C PHE A 271 24.73 -8.54 1.09
N LYS A 272 23.72 -9.36 0.88
CA LYS A 272 22.93 -9.98 1.94
C LYS A 272 23.79 -10.77 2.92
N GLY A 273 24.74 -11.56 2.43
CA GLY A 273 25.67 -12.31 3.28
C GLY A 273 26.57 -11.40 4.12
N LEU A 274 27.12 -10.35 3.52
CA LEU A 274 28.02 -9.40 4.19
C LEU A 274 27.32 -8.50 5.20
N HIS A 275 26.09 -8.06 4.90
CA HIS A 275 25.34 -7.08 5.69
C HIS A 275 24.18 -7.67 6.50
N ASN A 276 23.96 -9.01 6.42
CA ASN A 276 22.90 -9.74 7.12
C ASN A 276 21.52 -9.09 6.91
N THR A 277 21.19 -8.78 5.65
CA THR A 277 19.91 -8.18 5.30
C THR A 277 18.77 -9.19 5.42
N LEU A 278 17.57 -8.70 5.73
CA LEU A 278 16.36 -9.50 5.80
C LEU A 278 15.57 -9.38 4.49
N ASP A 279 15.05 -10.53 4.04
CA ASP A 279 14.10 -10.56 2.94
C ASP A 279 12.74 -10.03 3.37
N PRO A 280 11.95 -9.44 2.44
CA PRO A 280 10.54 -9.15 2.67
C PRO A 280 9.75 -10.45 2.90
N ILE A 281 8.61 -10.36 3.57
CA ILE A 281 7.67 -11.49 3.70
C ILE A 281 6.76 -11.63 2.48
N LYS A 282 6.76 -10.63 1.59
CA LYS A 282 6.11 -10.62 0.28
C LYS A 282 6.74 -9.56 -0.61
N ALA A 283 6.95 -9.90 -1.88
CA ALA A 283 7.31 -8.96 -2.94
C ALA A 283 6.36 -9.09 -4.14
N TRP A 284 6.23 -8.03 -4.94
CA TRP A 284 5.42 -8.01 -6.16
C TRP A 284 6.17 -7.41 -7.34
N THR A 285 6.27 -8.22 -8.39
CA THR A 285 6.69 -7.80 -9.73
C THR A 285 5.63 -8.26 -10.74
N PRO A 286 4.98 -7.36 -11.54
CA PRO A 286 5.19 -5.91 -11.58
C PRO A 286 4.73 -5.19 -10.32
N THR A 287 5.26 -4.00 -10.11
CA THR A 287 4.88 -3.12 -8.99
C THR A 287 3.38 -2.86 -8.96
N ILE A 288 2.82 -2.81 -7.76
CA ILE A 288 1.40 -2.52 -7.48
C ILE A 288 1.20 -1.16 -6.81
N ALA A 289 2.29 -0.48 -6.45
CA ALA A 289 2.36 0.71 -5.62
C ALA A 289 1.57 0.55 -4.31
N PRO A 290 2.07 -0.30 -3.37
CA PRO A 290 1.46 -0.50 -2.06
C PRO A 290 1.44 0.80 -1.29
N ALA A 291 0.34 1.08 -0.57
CA ALA A 291 0.16 2.33 0.15
C ALA A 291 -0.19 2.06 1.61
N GLY A 292 -1.32 2.54 2.11
CA GLY A 292 -1.74 2.32 3.48
C GLY A 292 -1.82 0.84 3.85
N LEU A 293 -1.50 0.55 5.10
CA LEU A 293 -1.44 -0.80 5.66
C LEU A 293 -2.09 -0.80 7.05
N ASP A 294 -3.02 -1.72 7.31
CA ASP A 294 -3.59 -1.93 8.63
C ASP A 294 -3.69 -3.42 8.97
N PHE A 295 -3.88 -3.75 10.23
CA PHE A 295 -4.02 -5.12 10.72
C PHE A 295 -5.45 -5.38 11.19
N TYR A 296 -6.07 -6.42 10.65
CA TYR A 296 -7.44 -6.79 10.99
C TYR A 296 -7.49 -7.91 12.03
N SER A 297 -7.92 -7.57 13.24
CA SER A 297 -8.08 -8.54 14.35
C SER A 297 -9.54 -8.76 14.76
N ALA A 298 -10.48 -7.97 14.23
CA ALA A 298 -11.90 -8.04 14.60
C ALA A 298 -12.58 -9.29 14.01
N ASP A 299 -13.78 -9.62 14.54
CA ASP A 299 -14.58 -10.78 14.11
C ASP A 299 -15.68 -10.42 13.11
N LYS A 300 -15.96 -9.13 12.90
CA LYS A 300 -17.10 -8.66 12.08
C LYS A 300 -17.06 -9.16 10.64
N ILE A 301 -15.89 -9.16 10.03
CA ILE A 301 -15.68 -9.68 8.67
C ILE A 301 -14.70 -10.86 8.77
N PRO A 302 -15.19 -12.10 8.92
CA PRO A 302 -14.35 -13.26 9.21
C PRO A 302 -13.26 -13.52 8.19
N ALA A 303 -13.51 -13.21 6.90
CA ALA A 303 -12.54 -13.34 5.82
C ALA A 303 -11.28 -12.50 6.02
N LEU A 304 -11.35 -11.40 6.79
CA LEU A 304 -10.25 -10.50 7.06
C LEU A 304 -9.45 -10.85 8.33
N LYS A 305 -10.00 -11.68 9.22
CA LYS A 305 -9.40 -11.95 10.53
C LYS A 305 -7.96 -12.44 10.42
N ASN A 306 -7.06 -11.91 11.25
CA ASN A 306 -5.62 -12.19 11.26
C ASN A 306 -4.94 -11.96 9.88
N SER A 307 -5.22 -10.82 9.29
CA SER A 307 -4.64 -10.43 7.99
C SER A 307 -4.10 -9.01 8.03
N LEU A 308 -3.09 -8.75 7.23
CA LEU A 308 -2.75 -7.39 6.84
C LEU A 308 -3.71 -6.96 5.73
N LEU A 309 -4.24 -5.76 5.86
CA LEU A 309 -5.04 -5.10 4.83
C LEU A 309 -4.15 -4.08 4.14
N LEU A 310 -3.88 -4.28 2.86
CA LEU A 310 -3.03 -3.43 2.05
C LEU A 310 -3.85 -2.79 0.94
N VAL A 311 -3.81 -1.47 0.83
CA VAL A 311 -4.38 -0.76 -0.32
C VAL A 311 -3.31 -0.38 -1.33
N THR A 312 -3.69 -0.28 -2.60
CA THR A 312 -2.73 -0.07 -3.69
C THR A 312 -3.16 1.06 -4.62
N LEU A 313 -2.16 1.83 -5.08
CA LEU A 313 -2.37 2.94 -6.00
C LEU A 313 -2.38 2.48 -7.46
N LYS A 314 -1.34 1.77 -7.90
CA LYS A 314 -1.21 1.23 -9.25
C LYS A 314 -2.06 -0.04 -9.42
N GLY A 315 -2.12 -0.89 -8.39
CA GLY A 315 -2.96 -2.08 -8.35
C GLY A 315 -4.45 -1.78 -8.14
N LYS A 316 -4.82 -0.56 -7.74
CA LYS A 316 -6.21 -0.06 -7.59
C LYS A 316 -7.12 -1.05 -6.85
N SER A 317 -6.67 -1.57 -5.72
CA SER A 317 -7.31 -2.68 -5.01
C SER A 317 -7.08 -2.63 -3.51
N LEU A 318 -7.92 -3.35 -2.77
CA LEU A 318 -7.66 -3.80 -1.41
C LEU A 318 -7.12 -5.23 -1.48
N ARG A 319 -5.95 -5.48 -0.91
CA ARG A 319 -5.34 -6.80 -0.77
C ARG A 319 -5.41 -7.27 0.66
N VAL A 320 -5.89 -8.47 0.86
CA VAL A 320 -6.01 -9.13 2.14
C VAL A 320 -4.92 -10.19 2.22
N LEU A 321 -3.92 -9.94 3.04
CA LEU A 321 -2.74 -10.80 3.19
C LEU A 321 -2.87 -11.61 4.48
N LYS A 322 -3.34 -12.85 4.36
CA LYS A 322 -3.57 -13.75 5.49
C LYS A 322 -2.25 -14.16 6.12
N LEU A 323 -2.09 -13.88 7.41
CA LEU A 323 -0.89 -14.26 8.15
C LEU A 323 -0.99 -15.67 8.75
N ASP A 324 0.16 -16.31 8.93
CA ASP A 324 0.28 -17.48 9.80
C ASP A 324 0.06 -17.10 11.27
N ASN A 325 -0.05 -18.10 12.15
CA ASN A 325 -0.32 -17.87 13.57
C ASN A 325 0.78 -17.05 14.27
N ASP A 326 2.00 -17.19 13.79
CA ASP A 326 3.16 -16.45 14.30
C ASP A 326 3.27 -15.03 13.70
N GLY A 327 2.49 -14.71 12.68
CA GLY A 327 2.57 -13.43 11.95
C GLY A 327 3.90 -13.22 11.23
N LYS A 328 4.59 -14.29 10.83
CA LYS A 328 5.89 -14.22 10.17
C LYS A 328 5.82 -14.45 8.67
N ARG A 329 4.72 -15.03 8.17
CA ARG A 329 4.53 -15.39 6.78
C ARG A 329 3.13 -15.05 6.32
N ILE A 330 3.03 -14.70 5.05
CA ILE A 330 1.74 -14.55 4.36
C ILE A 330 1.38 -15.91 3.77
N LEU A 331 0.22 -16.45 4.19
CA LEU A 331 -0.28 -17.77 3.76
C LEU A 331 -1.07 -17.68 2.46
N ASN A 332 -1.77 -16.56 2.24
CA ASN A 332 -2.68 -16.36 1.12
C ASN A 332 -2.85 -14.85 0.89
N GLU A 333 -3.10 -14.47 -0.36
CA GLU A 333 -3.47 -13.12 -0.78
C GLU A 333 -4.81 -13.17 -1.50
N GLN A 334 -5.74 -12.28 -1.11
CA GLN A 334 -7.01 -12.10 -1.80
C GLN A 334 -7.13 -10.65 -2.25
N VAL A 335 -7.62 -10.43 -3.48
CA VAL A 335 -7.75 -9.10 -4.07
C VAL A 335 -9.22 -8.73 -4.15
N TYR A 336 -9.57 -7.58 -3.58
CA TYR A 336 -10.92 -7.02 -3.58
C TYR A 336 -10.93 -5.65 -4.27
N PHE A 337 -12.07 -5.30 -4.87
CA PHE A 337 -12.34 -3.98 -5.45
C PHE A 337 -11.36 -3.55 -6.55
N GLU A 338 -10.74 -4.50 -7.25
CA GLU A 338 -9.81 -4.19 -8.32
C GLU A 338 -10.48 -3.29 -9.37
N ASN A 339 -9.87 -2.13 -9.64
CA ASN A 339 -10.37 -1.07 -10.53
C ASN A 339 -11.71 -0.41 -10.13
N LYS A 340 -12.34 -0.80 -9.00
CA LYS A 340 -13.67 -0.30 -8.62
C LYS A 340 -13.65 1.15 -8.12
N PHE A 341 -12.65 1.49 -7.29
CA PHE A 341 -12.56 2.80 -6.64
C PHE A 341 -11.40 3.65 -7.16
N GLY A 342 -10.68 3.17 -8.19
CA GLY A 342 -9.45 3.79 -8.66
C GLY A 342 -8.30 3.60 -7.67
N ARG A 343 -7.46 4.60 -7.53
CA ARG A 343 -6.30 4.60 -6.62
C ARG A 343 -6.78 4.67 -5.17
N ILE A 344 -6.42 3.67 -4.37
CA ILE A 344 -6.75 3.64 -2.95
C ILE A 344 -5.46 3.96 -2.17
N ARG A 345 -5.49 5.05 -1.40
CA ARG A 345 -4.29 5.60 -0.75
C ARG A 345 -4.10 5.08 0.66
N ASP A 346 -5.17 4.98 1.43
CA ASP A 346 -5.06 4.62 2.83
C ASP A 346 -6.30 3.90 3.33
N LEU A 347 -6.16 3.27 4.49
CA LEU A 347 -7.27 2.62 5.16
C LEU A 347 -7.10 2.68 6.68
N CYS A 348 -8.22 2.56 7.39
CA CYS A 348 -8.20 2.28 8.83
C CYS A 348 -9.33 1.31 9.20
N VAL A 349 -9.13 0.61 10.31
CA VAL A 349 -10.09 -0.35 10.88
C VAL A 349 -10.64 0.19 12.18
N SER A 350 -11.98 0.20 12.34
CA SER A 350 -12.59 0.53 13.64
C SER A 350 -12.51 -0.65 14.60
N PRO A 351 -12.61 -0.43 15.92
CA PRO A 351 -12.70 -1.52 16.91
C PRO A 351 -13.90 -2.44 16.67
N ALA A 352 -14.98 -1.93 16.05
CA ALA A 352 -16.15 -2.71 15.66
C ALA A 352 -15.91 -3.59 14.42
N GLY A 353 -14.76 -3.44 13.74
CA GLY A 353 -14.40 -4.23 12.57
C GLY A 353 -14.93 -3.68 11.23
N ASP A 354 -15.40 -2.43 11.19
CA ASP A 354 -15.61 -1.75 9.92
C ASP A 354 -14.27 -1.30 9.33
N VAL A 355 -14.10 -1.46 8.02
CA VAL A 355 -12.93 -1.00 7.27
C VAL A 355 -13.30 0.28 6.53
N TYR A 356 -12.44 1.28 6.59
CA TYR A 356 -12.60 2.55 5.88
C TYR A 356 -11.46 2.71 4.88
N LEU A 357 -11.79 3.03 3.63
CA LEU A 357 -10.85 3.26 2.54
C LEU A 357 -10.84 4.72 2.14
N ALA A 358 -9.68 5.29 1.91
CA ALA A 358 -9.49 6.62 1.34
C ALA A 358 -9.00 6.53 -0.11
N THR A 359 -9.72 7.13 -1.07
CA THR A 359 -9.27 7.19 -2.46
C THR A 359 -8.28 8.34 -2.69
N SER A 360 -7.49 8.27 -3.75
CA SER A 360 -6.48 9.26 -4.14
C SER A 360 -6.47 9.42 -5.66
N ASN A 361 -7.63 9.67 -6.25
CA ASN A 361 -7.80 9.77 -7.70
C ASN A 361 -7.46 11.16 -8.24
N ARG A 362 -7.38 12.16 -7.34
CA ARG A 362 -6.99 13.54 -7.64
C ARG A 362 -5.52 13.84 -7.37
N ASP A 363 -4.70 12.80 -7.11
CA ASP A 363 -3.27 13.01 -6.91
C ASP A 363 -2.56 13.36 -8.23
N TRP A 364 -1.24 13.57 -8.16
CA TRP A 364 -0.41 13.98 -9.29
C TRP A 364 -0.33 12.97 -10.45
N ASN A 365 -0.78 11.71 -10.24
CA ASN A 365 -0.71 10.63 -11.22
C ASN A 365 -2.09 9.98 -11.45
N PRO A 366 -3.03 10.68 -12.09
CA PRO A 366 -4.37 10.18 -12.32
C PRO A 366 -4.37 8.95 -13.24
N VAL A 367 -5.36 8.08 -13.08
CA VAL A 367 -5.54 6.89 -13.92
C VAL A 367 -6.78 7.03 -14.80
N SER A 368 -6.79 6.33 -15.94
CA SER A 368 -7.92 6.37 -16.88
C SER A 368 -9.24 6.01 -16.19
N GLY A 369 -10.31 6.77 -16.48
CA GLY A 369 -11.63 6.64 -15.85
C GLY A 369 -11.77 7.35 -14.50
N PHE A 370 -10.71 8.00 -14.00
CA PHE A 370 -10.70 8.77 -12.74
C PHE A 370 -9.99 10.12 -12.92
N PRO A 371 -10.25 11.13 -12.05
CA PRO A 371 -11.19 11.08 -10.93
C PRO A 371 -12.65 11.11 -11.38
N LEU A 372 -13.52 10.47 -10.60
CA LEU A 372 -14.96 10.67 -10.70
C LEU A 372 -15.33 12.06 -10.14
N PRO A 373 -16.50 12.64 -10.48
CA PRO A 373 -16.93 13.93 -9.92
C PRO A 373 -16.93 13.97 -8.39
N SER A 374 -17.28 12.85 -7.73
CA SER A 374 -17.32 12.69 -6.27
C SER A 374 -15.99 12.39 -5.60
N ASP A 375 -14.90 12.14 -6.36
CA ASP A 375 -13.60 11.85 -5.76
C ASP A 375 -12.97 13.09 -5.10
N ASP A 376 -12.08 12.95 -4.11
CA ASP A 376 -11.73 11.71 -3.43
C ASP A 376 -12.73 11.42 -2.32
N ARG A 377 -12.79 10.16 -1.91
CA ARG A 377 -13.86 9.66 -1.04
C ARG A 377 -13.31 8.88 0.16
N ILE A 378 -14.12 8.86 1.24
CA ILE A 378 -14.02 7.87 2.31
C ILE A 378 -15.15 6.85 2.10
N ILE A 379 -14.79 5.60 1.98
CA ILE A 379 -15.70 4.47 1.71
C ILE A 379 -15.65 3.52 2.90
N LYS A 380 -16.80 3.23 3.49
CA LYS A 380 -16.96 2.25 4.57
C LYS A 380 -17.27 0.88 3.97
N ILE A 381 -16.58 -0.14 4.46
CA ILE A 381 -16.82 -1.55 4.18
C ILE A 381 -17.24 -2.21 5.50
N SER A 382 -18.48 -2.67 5.60
CA SER A 382 -19.02 -3.34 6.78
C SER A 382 -19.26 -4.83 6.56
N LYS A 383 -19.22 -5.27 5.29
CA LYS A 383 -19.35 -6.64 4.84
C LYS A 383 -18.55 -6.83 3.56
N LEU A 384 -17.91 -7.96 3.42
CA LEU A 384 -17.33 -8.41 2.15
C LEU A 384 -18.10 -9.63 1.68
N ASN A 385 -18.60 -9.57 0.47
CA ASN A 385 -18.95 -10.79 -0.23
C ASN A 385 -17.65 -11.57 -0.48
N PRO A 386 -17.65 -12.92 -0.38
CA PRO A 386 -16.47 -13.69 -0.71
C PRO A 386 -15.95 -13.19 -2.06
N ALA A 387 -14.65 -12.86 -2.13
CA ALA A 387 -14.03 -12.63 -3.42
C ALA A 387 -14.42 -13.83 -4.27
N ASN A 388 -14.96 -13.59 -5.48
CA ASN A 388 -15.27 -14.69 -6.39
C ASN A 388 -13.96 -15.48 -6.54
N PRO A 389 -13.83 -16.67 -5.95
CA PRO A 389 -12.60 -17.41 -6.03
C PRO A 389 -12.46 -17.76 -7.50
N GLN A 390 -11.62 -17.02 -8.22
CA GLN A 390 -11.08 -17.56 -9.46
C GLN A 390 -10.39 -18.83 -9.02
N ASN A 391 -11.02 -19.96 -9.32
CA ASN A 391 -10.74 -21.28 -8.80
C ASN A 391 -9.25 -21.55 -8.78
N ILE A 392 -8.62 -21.38 -7.61
CA ILE A 392 -7.28 -21.90 -7.37
C ILE A 392 -7.50 -23.38 -7.12
N VAL A 393 -7.51 -24.15 -8.19
CA VAL A 393 -7.57 -25.61 -8.10
C VAL A 393 -6.12 -26.10 -8.07
N SER A 394 -5.46 -25.91 -6.94
CA SER A 394 -4.29 -26.72 -6.60
C SER A 394 -4.77 -27.89 -5.74
N THR A 395 -4.28 -29.07 -6.03
CA THR A 395 -4.50 -30.26 -5.18
C THR A 395 -3.67 -30.21 -3.90
N ILE A 396 -2.76 -29.23 -3.81
CA ILE A 396 -1.87 -29.02 -2.65
C ILE A 396 -2.48 -27.93 -1.74
N PRO A 397 -2.59 -28.16 -0.43
CA PRO A 397 -3.13 -27.18 0.51
C PRO A 397 -2.36 -25.85 0.47
N ALA A 398 -3.07 -24.72 0.50
CA ALA A 398 -2.50 -23.36 0.43
C ALA A 398 -1.43 -23.05 1.50
N GLY A 399 -1.50 -23.70 2.68
CA GLY A 399 -0.51 -23.54 3.75
C GLY A 399 0.69 -24.50 3.68
N SER A 400 0.81 -25.36 2.65
CA SER A 400 1.93 -26.28 2.48
C SER A 400 3.24 -25.54 2.18
N LYS A 401 4.39 -26.16 2.48
CA LYS A 401 5.72 -25.62 2.13
C LYS A 401 5.80 -25.29 0.64
N SER A 402 5.28 -26.15 -0.21
CA SER A 402 5.28 -26.02 -1.68
C SER A 402 4.50 -24.77 -2.14
N ALA A 403 3.29 -24.58 -1.60
CA ALA A 403 2.45 -23.41 -1.92
C ALA A 403 3.09 -22.10 -1.42
N LEU A 404 3.69 -22.14 -0.21
CA LEU A 404 4.34 -20.96 0.37
C LEU A 404 5.56 -20.52 -0.44
N LEU A 405 6.42 -21.45 -0.87
CA LEU A 405 7.57 -21.12 -1.71
C LEU A 405 7.15 -20.63 -3.10
N TYR A 406 6.10 -21.22 -3.70
CA TYR A 406 5.54 -20.73 -4.95
C TYR A 406 5.01 -19.29 -4.81
N ASN A 407 4.27 -19.01 -3.74
CA ASN A 407 3.73 -17.68 -3.47
C ASN A 407 4.84 -16.66 -3.20
N GLN A 408 5.93 -17.09 -2.60
CA GLN A 408 7.08 -16.25 -2.31
C GLN A 408 7.83 -15.85 -3.60
N TYR A 409 8.11 -16.80 -4.49
CA TYR A 409 9.05 -16.58 -5.60
C TYR A 409 8.39 -16.47 -6.99
N CYS A 410 7.18 -17.02 -7.19
CA CYS A 410 6.61 -17.18 -8.53
C CYS A 410 5.27 -16.44 -8.72
N ALA A 411 4.44 -16.36 -7.67
CA ALA A 411 3.06 -15.88 -7.79
C ALA A 411 2.95 -14.39 -8.13
N SER A 412 3.96 -13.58 -7.83
CA SER A 412 3.99 -12.15 -8.20
C SER A 412 3.77 -11.95 -9.71
N CYS A 413 4.44 -12.74 -10.53
CA CYS A 413 4.33 -12.72 -11.98
C CYS A 413 3.26 -13.68 -12.48
N HIS A 414 3.34 -14.95 -12.07
CA HIS A 414 2.48 -16.00 -12.60
C HIS A 414 1.11 -16.11 -11.93
N LYS A 415 0.81 -15.26 -10.93
CA LYS A 415 -0.39 -15.27 -10.08
C LYS A 415 -0.48 -16.53 -9.19
N GLU A 416 -1.21 -16.42 -8.09
CA GLU A 416 -1.36 -17.53 -7.13
C GLU A 416 -1.99 -18.79 -7.79
N ASN A 417 -2.86 -18.57 -8.78
CA ASN A 417 -3.49 -19.63 -9.54
C ASN A 417 -2.64 -20.13 -10.73
N GLY A 418 -1.48 -19.56 -11.00
CA GLY A 418 -0.63 -19.93 -12.12
C GLY A 418 -1.11 -19.48 -13.51
N MET A 419 -2.15 -18.65 -13.61
CA MET A 419 -2.69 -18.19 -14.91
C MET A 419 -1.87 -17.10 -15.58
N GLY A 420 -0.96 -16.46 -14.85
CA GLY A 420 -0.14 -15.36 -15.36
C GLY A 420 -0.96 -14.13 -15.76
N LEU A 421 -0.43 -13.38 -16.71
CA LEU A 421 -1.08 -12.20 -17.30
C LEU A 421 -0.81 -12.19 -18.82
N LYS A 422 -1.84 -12.42 -19.62
CA LYS A 422 -1.72 -12.54 -21.08
C LYS A 422 -0.94 -11.39 -21.70
N GLY A 423 0.09 -11.70 -22.48
CA GLY A 423 0.99 -10.73 -23.14
C GLY A 423 2.08 -10.13 -22.24
N ILE A 424 2.06 -10.40 -20.92
CA ILE A 424 3.07 -9.93 -19.96
C ILE A 424 3.77 -11.11 -19.29
N PHE A 425 3.00 -11.98 -18.61
CA PHE A 425 3.54 -13.17 -17.94
C PHE A 425 2.80 -14.44 -18.42
N PRO A 426 3.51 -15.48 -18.87
CA PRO A 426 2.86 -16.67 -19.38
C PRO A 426 2.12 -17.45 -18.29
N SER A 427 1.04 -18.13 -18.68
CA SER A 427 0.36 -19.10 -17.81
C SER A 427 1.26 -20.30 -17.56
N LEU A 428 1.29 -20.76 -16.31
CA LEU A 428 1.88 -22.04 -15.92
C LEU A 428 0.87 -23.17 -15.97
N GLN A 429 -0.43 -22.87 -16.05
CA GLN A 429 -1.47 -23.85 -16.24
C GLN A 429 -1.49 -24.30 -17.72
N SER A 430 -1.69 -25.58 -17.96
CA SER A 430 -1.67 -26.18 -19.31
C SER A 430 -0.38 -25.89 -20.09
N SER A 431 0.71 -25.61 -19.39
CA SER A 431 2.00 -25.32 -20.01
C SER A 431 2.71 -26.60 -20.42
N LEU A 432 2.99 -26.74 -21.72
CA LEU A 432 3.66 -27.93 -22.26
C LEU A 432 5.06 -28.15 -21.64
N ILE A 433 5.78 -27.06 -21.35
CA ILE A 433 7.08 -27.15 -20.67
C ILE A 433 6.91 -27.72 -19.26
N VAL A 434 5.93 -27.21 -18.50
CA VAL A 434 5.64 -27.66 -17.14
C VAL A 434 5.25 -29.16 -17.12
N VAL A 435 4.37 -29.57 -18.04
CA VAL A 435 3.77 -30.92 -18.05
C VAL A 435 4.72 -31.95 -18.68
N ASN A 436 5.26 -31.66 -19.87
CA ASN A 436 5.90 -32.65 -20.73
C ASN A 436 7.43 -32.58 -20.73
N SER A 437 8.06 -31.48 -20.28
CA SER A 437 9.49 -31.28 -20.43
C SER A 437 10.15 -30.89 -19.10
N PRO A 438 10.23 -31.81 -18.12
CA PRO A 438 10.73 -31.50 -16.78
C PRO A 438 12.17 -30.94 -16.77
N LYS A 439 13.06 -31.40 -17.65
CA LYS A 439 14.44 -30.88 -17.76
C LYS A 439 14.46 -29.44 -18.21
N GLU A 440 13.69 -29.10 -19.25
CA GLU A 440 13.58 -27.70 -19.75
C GLU A 440 12.89 -26.81 -18.73
N PHE A 441 11.91 -27.33 -17.99
CA PHE A 441 11.27 -26.59 -16.90
C PHE A 441 12.26 -26.25 -15.77
N ILE A 442 13.08 -27.23 -15.32
CA ILE A 442 14.15 -26.98 -14.35
C ILE A 442 15.13 -25.94 -14.87
N LYS A 443 15.63 -26.14 -16.11
CA LYS A 443 16.59 -25.24 -16.74
C LYS A 443 16.03 -23.80 -16.82
N LYS A 444 14.74 -23.65 -17.19
CA LYS A 444 14.08 -22.34 -17.28
C LYS A 444 14.03 -21.62 -15.94
N ILE A 445 13.75 -22.31 -14.85
CA ILE A 445 13.74 -21.70 -13.51
C ILE A 445 15.17 -21.35 -13.09
N LEU A 446 16.13 -22.24 -13.30
CA LEU A 446 17.53 -21.99 -12.90
C LEU A 446 18.19 -20.85 -13.68
N SER A 447 17.93 -20.74 -14.99
CA SER A 447 18.59 -19.75 -15.85
C SER A 447 17.79 -18.47 -16.06
N GLY A 448 16.49 -18.52 -15.78
CA GLY A 448 15.58 -17.43 -16.16
C GLY A 448 15.41 -17.29 -17.66
N SER A 449 15.03 -16.08 -18.13
CA SER A 449 14.92 -15.78 -19.55
C SER A 449 14.99 -14.27 -19.80
N ASN A 450 15.87 -13.90 -20.70
CA ASN A 450 16.03 -12.52 -21.17
C ASN A 450 15.52 -12.42 -22.61
N GLY A 451 14.66 -11.45 -22.90
CA GLY A 451 14.15 -11.17 -24.24
C GLY A 451 12.85 -11.93 -24.59
N PRO A 452 12.28 -11.60 -25.77
CA PRO A 452 10.95 -12.05 -26.15
C PRO A 452 10.88 -13.57 -26.33
N ALA A 453 9.81 -14.16 -25.82
CA ALA A 453 9.46 -15.57 -26.01
C ALA A 453 8.03 -15.70 -26.53
N THR A 454 7.82 -16.46 -27.58
CA THR A 454 6.47 -16.74 -28.10
C THR A 454 5.98 -18.07 -27.55
N ILE A 455 4.89 -18.04 -26.76
CA ILE A 455 4.27 -19.22 -26.13
C ILE A 455 2.80 -19.24 -26.57
N ASN A 456 2.37 -20.32 -27.22
CA ASN A 456 1.01 -20.47 -27.74
C ASN A 456 0.55 -19.27 -28.61
N GLY A 457 1.44 -18.77 -29.47
CA GLY A 457 1.14 -17.63 -30.38
C GLY A 457 1.09 -16.25 -29.71
N ILE A 458 1.40 -16.15 -28.42
CA ILE A 458 1.48 -14.89 -27.67
C ILE A 458 2.94 -14.57 -27.37
N THR A 459 3.38 -13.38 -27.72
CA THR A 459 4.74 -12.91 -27.38
C THR A 459 4.74 -12.29 -25.99
N TYR A 460 5.70 -12.71 -25.17
CA TYR A 460 6.00 -12.22 -23.84
C TYR A 460 7.41 -11.64 -23.88
N ASP A 461 7.55 -10.36 -23.55
CA ASP A 461 8.84 -9.63 -23.56
C ASP A 461 9.17 -9.12 -22.15
N THR A 462 8.93 -9.96 -21.18
CA THR A 462 9.24 -9.65 -19.78
C THR A 462 10.32 -10.58 -19.27
N LEU A 463 11.29 -10.02 -18.56
CA LEU A 463 12.35 -10.75 -17.90
C LEU A 463 11.75 -11.78 -16.92
N MET A 464 12.20 -13.02 -17.00
CA MET A 464 12.05 -14.01 -15.94
C MET A 464 13.41 -14.13 -15.22
N PRO A 465 13.52 -13.74 -13.93
CA PRO A 465 14.79 -13.82 -13.21
C PRO A 465 15.27 -15.27 -13.06
N SER A 466 16.57 -15.42 -12.82
CA SER A 466 17.18 -16.70 -12.48
C SER A 466 16.90 -17.04 -11.00
N TYR A 467 16.48 -18.25 -10.73
CA TYR A 467 16.28 -18.79 -9.38
C TYR A 467 17.35 -19.84 -9.02
N ALA A 468 18.57 -19.71 -9.58
CA ALA A 468 19.68 -20.61 -9.31
C ALA A 468 20.11 -20.64 -7.83
N PHE A 469 19.81 -19.60 -7.07
CA PHE A 469 20.08 -19.47 -5.64
C PHE A 469 19.22 -20.39 -4.77
N LEU A 470 18.05 -20.86 -5.26
CA LEU A 470 17.19 -21.80 -4.52
C LEU A 470 17.90 -23.13 -4.32
N LYS A 471 17.73 -23.73 -3.13
CA LYS A 471 18.19 -25.07 -2.85
C LYS A 471 17.40 -26.11 -3.64
N ASP A 472 17.97 -27.27 -3.88
CA ASP A 472 17.31 -28.33 -4.65
C ASP A 472 15.99 -28.80 -4.04
N ASP A 473 15.87 -28.79 -2.70
CA ASP A 473 14.64 -29.14 -2.00
C ASP A 473 13.57 -28.05 -2.14
N GLU A 474 13.95 -26.77 -2.12
CA GLU A 474 13.03 -25.64 -2.34
C GLU A 474 12.52 -25.62 -3.79
N LEU A 475 13.42 -25.84 -4.75
CA LEU A 475 13.07 -25.94 -6.16
C LEU A 475 12.12 -27.09 -6.42
N LEU A 476 12.37 -28.28 -5.82
CA LEU A 476 11.50 -29.44 -5.90
C LEU A 476 10.08 -29.14 -5.39
N GLU A 477 9.97 -28.46 -4.27
CA GLU A 477 8.69 -28.04 -3.68
C GLU A 477 7.92 -27.10 -4.63
N ILE A 478 8.57 -26.06 -5.15
CA ILE A 478 7.95 -25.12 -6.10
C ILE A 478 7.48 -25.87 -7.34
N MET A 479 8.31 -26.70 -7.93
CA MET A 479 7.98 -27.44 -9.14
C MET A 479 6.84 -28.44 -8.92
N THR A 480 6.79 -29.07 -7.74
CA THR A 480 5.70 -29.96 -7.34
C THR A 480 4.39 -29.17 -7.29
N TYR A 481 4.40 -27.99 -6.69
CA TYR A 481 3.22 -27.11 -6.66
C TYR A 481 2.78 -26.68 -8.06
N VAL A 482 3.69 -26.17 -8.88
CA VAL A 482 3.38 -25.72 -10.25
C VAL A 482 2.80 -26.86 -11.09
N ARG A 483 3.31 -28.07 -10.95
CA ARG A 483 2.81 -29.26 -11.68
C ARG A 483 1.47 -29.78 -11.17
N SER A 484 1.00 -29.28 -10.02
CA SER A 484 -0.34 -29.54 -9.46
C SER A 484 -1.37 -28.44 -9.79
N LEU A 485 -0.94 -27.30 -10.38
CA LEU A 485 -1.82 -26.16 -10.63
C LEU A 485 -2.80 -26.44 -11.78
N GLY A 486 -4.05 -26.12 -11.55
CA GLY A 486 -5.12 -26.19 -12.56
C GLY A 486 -5.22 -27.58 -13.21
N SER A 487 -5.10 -27.62 -14.55
CA SER A 487 -5.16 -28.83 -15.35
C SER A 487 -3.81 -29.53 -15.58
N ASN A 488 -2.74 -29.12 -14.92
CA ASN A 488 -1.40 -29.67 -15.18
C ASN A 488 -1.28 -31.17 -14.90
N HIS A 489 -1.83 -31.69 -13.81
CA HIS A 489 -1.84 -33.13 -13.43
C HIS A 489 -0.60 -33.93 -13.85
N ALA A 490 0.59 -33.34 -13.67
CA ALA A 490 1.83 -33.91 -14.12
C ALA A 490 2.53 -34.73 -13.01
N ALA A 491 3.25 -35.79 -13.39
CA ALA A 491 3.97 -36.62 -12.45
C ALA A 491 5.00 -35.80 -11.67
N PRO A 492 5.28 -36.14 -10.38
CA PRO A 492 6.31 -35.50 -9.58
C PRO A 492 7.69 -35.56 -10.25
N ILE A 493 8.50 -34.52 -10.04
CA ILE A 493 9.89 -34.48 -10.50
C ILE A 493 10.76 -35.25 -9.51
N LYS A 494 11.70 -36.05 -10.05
CA LYS A 494 12.65 -36.75 -9.23
C LYS A 494 13.78 -35.81 -8.80
N PRO A 495 14.20 -35.81 -7.50
CA PRO A 495 15.26 -34.93 -7.00
C PRO A 495 16.58 -35.03 -7.78
N GLU A 496 16.90 -36.25 -8.28
CA GLU A 496 18.13 -36.52 -9.05
C GLU A 496 18.17 -35.70 -10.34
N LEU A 497 17.01 -35.44 -10.96
CA LEU A 497 16.89 -34.66 -12.18
C LEU A 497 17.29 -33.18 -11.98
N ILE A 498 16.97 -32.63 -10.82
CA ILE A 498 17.35 -31.24 -10.47
C ILE A 498 18.88 -31.15 -10.37
N LYS A 499 19.51 -32.11 -9.67
CA LYS A 499 20.98 -32.18 -9.54
C LYS A 499 21.67 -32.36 -10.89
N GLU A 500 21.13 -33.23 -11.76
CA GLU A 500 21.65 -33.44 -13.11
C GLU A 500 21.64 -32.13 -13.93
N VAL A 501 20.50 -31.43 -13.96
CA VAL A 501 20.39 -30.20 -14.74
C VAL A 501 21.24 -29.08 -14.16
N ARG A 502 21.31 -28.92 -12.83
CA ARG A 502 22.17 -27.91 -12.18
C ARG A 502 23.64 -28.16 -12.51
N ASN A 503 24.12 -29.39 -12.45
CA ASN A 503 25.49 -29.74 -12.79
C ASN A 503 25.82 -29.53 -14.28
N SER A 504 24.84 -29.67 -15.17
CA SER A 504 25.04 -29.44 -16.60
C SER A 504 25.04 -27.93 -16.96
N ASN A 505 24.41 -27.06 -16.17
CA ASN A 505 24.41 -25.63 -16.37
C ASN A 505 25.70 -24.94 -15.83
N ASN A 506 26.48 -25.61 -14.99
CA ASN A 506 27.74 -25.09 -14.43
C ASN A 506 28.97 -25.47 -15.29
N LYS A 507 28.79 -26.14 -16.42
CA LYS A 507 29.80 -26.40 -17.43
C LYS A 507 29.61 -25.48 -18.63
#